data_ef4c4fcd1d8559dcde8125801c8853ac
#
_entry.id   ef4c4fcd1d8559dcde8125801c8853ac
#
_cell.length_a   1.000
_cell.length_b   1.000
_cell.length_c   1.000
_cell.angle_alpha   90.00
_cell.angle_beta   90.00
_cell.angle_gamma   90.00
#
_symmetry.space_group_name_H-M   'P 1'
#
loop_
_entity.id
_entity.type
_entity.pdbx_description
1 polymer ?
#
loop_
_entity_poly.entity_id
_entity_poly.type
_entity_poly.pdbx_seq_one_letter_code
_entity_poly.pdbx_strand_id
1 'polypeptide(L)'
;METTAEEFDESRRLLLQIAEAYANLLYTYKTQLVAADSANGLNNRLSVMQTVLTSVSACGFVSIWLSGMEIAALVAAGLSVISLAITIYLKGANLSERANCHGATADAIWVILQGYLSLLADSRSFDLAEIRSRRDSFQKEVASINAKSPMTNPKAYSKARESIKAGNCGFSPVEIEQILPVGLRDLVR
;
A
#
# COMPACT_ATOMS: atom_id res chain seq x y z
N MET A 1 38.13 -12.33 -26.78
CA MET A 1 36.81 -12.95 -27.00
C MET A 1 36.16 -13.42 -25.69
N GLU A 2 36.92 -13.83 -24.66
CA GLU A 2 36.44 -14.15 -23.33
C GLU A 2 35.88 -12.93 -22.56
N THR A 3 36.56 -11.78 -22.64
CA THR A 3 36.16 -10.53 -21.95
C THR A 3 34.76 -10.04 -22.33
N THR A 4 34.34 -10.17 -23.56
CA THR A 4 33.00 -9.75 -24.04
C THR A 4 31.88 -10.67 -23.57
N ALA A 5 32.16 -11.95 -23.35
CA ALA A 5 31.18 -12.92 -22.83
C ALA A 5 30.97 -12.73 -21.30
N GLU A 6 32.04 -12.42 -20.57
CA GLU A 6 31.97 -12.11 -19.13
C GLU A 6 31.22 -10.81 -18.87
N GLU A 7 31.47 -9.74 -19.65
CA GLU A 7 30.74 -8.48 -19.55
C GLU A 7 29.24 -8.64 -19.85
N PHE A 8 28.91 -9.45 -20.86
CA PHE A 8 27.51 -9.73 -21.19
C PHE A 8 26.78 -10.47 -20.05
N ASP A 9 27.44 -11.47 -19.45
CA ASP A 9 26.86 -12.22 -18.34
C ASP A 9 26.73 -11.35 -17.06
N GLU A 10 27.68 -10.46 -16.82
CA GLU A 10 27.62 -9.49 -15.72
C GLU A 10 26.49 -8.46 -15.92
N SER A 11 26.32 -7.93 -17.11
CA SER A 11 25.22 -7.04 -17.45
C SER A 11 23.86 -7.71 -17.23
N ARG A 12 23.72 -8.94 -17.72
CA ARG A 12 22.50 -9.72 -17.54
C ARG A 12 22.16 -9.96 -16.07
N ARG A 13 23.15 -10.34 -15.25
CA ARG A 13 22.96 -10.54 -13.80
C ARG A 13 22.53 -9.25 -13.11
N LEU A 14 23.08 -8.11 -13.48
CA LEU A 14 22.71 -6.80 -12.93
C LEU A 14 21.28 -6.42 -13.30
N LEU A 15 20.87 -6.63 -14.54
CA LEU A 15 19.50 -6.33 -14.99
C LEU A 15 18.46 -7.24 -14.33
N LEU A 16 18.79 -8.53 -14.14
CA LEU A 16 17.95 -9.46 -13.38
C LEU A 16 17.78 -9.01 -11.93
N GLN A 17 18.85 -8.58 -11.27
CA GLN A 17 18.79 -8.05 -9.90
C GLN A 17 17.90 -6.79 -9.81
N ILE A 18 17.98 -5.89 -10.79
CA ILE A 18 17.14 -4.69 -10.85
C ILE A 18 15.67 -5.06 -11.06
N ALA A 19 15.39 -6.02 -11.95
CA ALA A 19 14.03 -6.51 -12.19
C ALA A 19 13.42 -7.19 -10.95
N GLU A 20 14.23 -7.95 -10.21
CA GLU A 20 13.82 -8.54 -8.94
C GLU A 20 13.56 -7.47 -7.86
N ALA A 21 14.43 -6.46 -7.76
CA ALA A 21 14.24 -5.34 -6.85
C ALA A 21 12.94 -4.57 -7.18
N TYR A 22 12.67 -4.32 -8.45
CA TYR A 22 11.40 -3.75 -8.92
C TYR A 22 10.19 -4.59 -8.47
N ALA A 23 10.24 -5.90 -8.70
CA ALA A 23 9.16 -6.80 -8.34
C ALA A 23 8.89 -6.79 -6.83
N ASN A 24 9.95 -6.88 -5.99
CA ASN A 24 9.83 -6.80 -4.53
C ASN A 24 9.24 -5.46 -4.07
N LEU A 25 9.65 -4.36 -4.69
CA LEU A 25 9.16 -3.04 -4.36
C LEU A 25 7.69 -2.86 -4.78
N LEU A 26 7.26 -3.47 -5.89
CA LEU A 26 5.87 -3.48 -6.33
C LEU A 26 4.95 -4.17 -5.30
N TYR A 27 5.40 -5.26 -4.68
CA TYR A 27 4.65 -5.88 -3.58
C TYR A 27 4.54 -4.95 -2.37
N THR A 28 5.62 -4.28 -2.01
CA THR A 28 5.61 -3.31 -0.91
C THR A 28 4.64 -2.17 -1.20
N TYR A 29 4.69 -1.61 -2.40
CA TYR A 29 3.74 -0.60 -2.88
C TYR A 29 2.28 -1.02 -2.72
N LYS A 30 1.94 -2.21 -3.26
CA LYS A 30 0.58 -2.75 -3.17
C LYS A 30 0.15 -3.02 -1.73
N THR A 31 1.05 -3.48 -0.89
CA THR A 31 0.78 -3.72 0.53
C THR A 31 0.45 -2.41 1.26
N GLN A 32 1.18 -1.34 0.98
CA GLN A 32 0.92 -0.01 1.55
C GLN A 32 -0.43 0.54 1.08
N LEU A 33 -0.77 0.41 -0.21
CA LEU A 33 -2.08 0.81 -0.73
C LEU A 33 -3.23 0.05 -0.04
N VAL A 34 -3.13 -1.28 0.07
CA VAL A 34 -4.15 -2.10 0.75
C VAL A 34 -4.29 -1.72 2.22
N ALA A 35 -3.19 -1.36 2.89
CA ALA A 35 -3.23 -0.89 4.27
C ALA A 35 -3.93 0.47 4.38
N ALA A 36 -3.65 1.40 3.47
CA ALA A 36 -4.32 2.71 3.39
C ALA A 36 -5.82 2.55 3.16
N ASP A 37 -6.22 1.76 2.15
CA ASP A 37 -7.62 1.51 1.81
C ASP A 37 -8.39 0.84 2.97
N SER A 38 -7.74 -0.11 3.65
CA SER A 38 -8.34 -0.80 4.80
C SER A 38 -8.58 0.16 5.97
N ALA A 39 -7.64 1.06 6.25
CA ALA A 39 -7.79 2.06 7.31
C ALA A 39 -8.86 3.10 6.96
N ASN A 40 -8.86 3.62 5.73
CA ASN A 40 -9.88 4.53 5.23
C ASN A 40 -11.27 3.90 5.21
N GLY A 41 -11.39 2.66 4.73
CA GLY A 41 -12.65 1.95 4.69
C GLY A 41 -13.25 1.73 6.10
N LEU A 42 -12.41 1.38 7.08
CA LEU A 42 -12.85 1.25 8.47
C LEU A 42 -13.26 2.61 9.05
N ASN A 43 -12.46 3.65 8.84
CA ASN A 43 -12.76 5.00 9.30
C ASN A 43 -14.11 5.48 8.76
N ASN A 44 -14.35 5.35 7.45
CA ASN A 44 -15.59 5.76 6.82
C ASN A 44 -16.80 4.99 7.34
N ARG A 45 -16.70 3.66 7.47
CA ARG A 45 -17.79 2.83 8.01
C ARG A 45 -18.16 3.23 9.43
N LEU A 46 -17.17 3.42 10.29
CA LEU A 46 -17.41 3.82 11.69
C LEU A 46 -17.97 5.25 11.78
N SER A 47 -17.51 6.18 10.95
CA SER A 47 -18.01 7.56 10.90
C SER A 47 -19.46 7.62 10.45
N VAL A 48 -19.82 6.86 9.40
CA VAL A 48 -21.23 6.77 8.95
C VAL A 48 -22.09 6.15 10.05
N MET A 49 -21.65 5.04 10.65
CA MET A 49 -22.39 4.41 11.72
C MET A 49 -22.58 5.34 12.93
N GLN A 50 -21.55 6.08 13.32
CA GLN A 50 -21.63 7.09 14.38
C GLN A 50 -22.67 8.17 14.04
N THR A 51 -22.65 8.70 12.81
CA THR A 51 -23.60 9.73 12.37
C THR A 51 -25.05 9.21 12.46
N VAL A 52 -25.30 8.00 11.98
CA VAL A 52 -26.64 7.38 12.06
C VAL A 52 -27.07 7.21 13.50
N LEU A 53 -26.22 6.62 14.37
CA LEU A 53 -26.53 6.41 15.78
C LEU A 53 -26.83 7.72 16.50
N THR A 54 -26.05 8.75 16.26
CA THR A 54 -26.25 10.09 16.86
C THR A 54 -27.56 10.71 16.40
N SER A 55 -27.89 10.60 15.10
CA SER A 55 -29.14 11.12 14.55
C SER A 55 -30.37 10.43 15.13
N VAL A 56 -30.35 9.09 15.22
CA VAL A 56 -31.43 8.31 15.80
C VAL A 56 -31.59 8.62 17.31
N SER A 57 -30.49 8.77 18.04
CA SER A 57 -30.52 9.15 19.46
C SER A 57 -31.17 10.54 19.64
N ALA A 58 -30.81 11.52 18.81
CA ALA A 58 -31.38 12.86 18.86
C ALA A 58 -32.90 12.84 18.60
N CYS A 59 -33.35 12.09 17.59
CA CYS A 59 -34.79 11.93 17.31
C CYS A 59 -35.51 11.24 18.50
N GLY A 60 -34.90 10.26 19.14
CA GLY A 60 -35.44 9.60 20.35
C GLY A 60 -35.66 10.57 21.50
N PHE A 61 -34.71 11.45 21.80
CA PHE A 61 -34.87 12.48 22.82
C PHE A 61 -35.99 13.47 22.52
N VAL A 62 -36.13 13.91 21.25
CA VAL A 62 -37.23 14.79 20.84
C VAL A 62 -38.60 14.10 21.01
N SER A 63 -38.70 12.82 20.68
CA SER A 63 -39.93 12.03 20.84
C SER A 63 -40.39 11.93 22.30
N ILE A 64 -39.48 11.85 23.28
CA ILE A 64 -39.77 11.83 24.71
C ILE A 64 -40.46 13.14 25.10
N TRP A 65 -39.92 14.27 24.62
CA TRP A 65 -40.44 15.59 24.96
C TRP A 65 -41.87 15.83 24.41
N LEU A 66 -42.19 15.18 23.25
CA LEU A 66 -43.48 15.26 22.61
C LEU A 66 -44.51 14.23 23.13
N SER A 67 -44.11 13.03 23.52
CA SER A 67 -45.03 11.92 23.77
C SER A 67 -44.85 11.20 25.12
N GLY A 68 -43.83 11.57 25.95
CA GLY A 68 -43.58 10.96 27.26
C GLY A 68 -43.17 9.49 27.22
N MET A 69 -42.67 8.97 26.10
CA MET A 69 -42.31 7.54 25.96
C MET A 69 -40.98 7.21 26.66
N GLU A 70 -41.03 6.70 27.89
CA GLU A 70 -39.83 6.33 28.67
C GLU A 70 -38.96 5.27 28.02
N ILE A 71 -39.55 4.31 27.28
CA ILE A 71 -38.78 3.28 26.55
C ILE A 71 -37.92 3.92 25.45
N ALA A 72 -38.41 4.94 24.72
CA ALA A 72 -37.65 5.66 23.73
C ALA A 72 -36.44 6.38 24.34
N ALA A 73 -36.57 6.89 25.58
CA ALA A 73 -35.48 7.48 26.33
C ALA A 73 -34.35 6.48 26.59
N LEU A 74 -34.70 5.28 27.06
CA LEU A 74 -33.74 4.25 27.40
C LEU A 74 -32.97 3.76 26.17
N VAL A 75 -33.67 3.58 25.03
CA VAL A 75 -33.08 3.22 23.75
C VAL A 75 -32.13 4.34 23.26
N ALA A 76 -32.56 5.59 23.28
CA ALA A 76 -31.74 6.72 22.86
C ALA A 76 -30.47 6.87 23.72
N ALA A 77 -30.60 6.65 25.05
CA ALA A 77 -29.44 6.66 25.96
C ALA A 77 -28.43 5.54 25.61
N GLY A 78 -28.91 4.32 25.35
CA GLY A 78 -28.05 3.20 24.93
C GLY A 78 -27.32 3.48 23.62
N LEU A 79 -28.01 4.01 22.61
CA LEU A 79 -27.40 4.39 21.32
C LEU A 79 -26.36 5.51 21.48
N SER A 80 -26.58 6.46 22.40
CA SER A 80 -25.63 7.54 22.70
C SER A 80 -24.33 6.99 23.31
N VAL A 81 -24.42 5.99 24.21
CA VAL A 81 -23.23 5.34 24.79
C VAL A 81 -22.42 4.61 23.71
N ILE A 82 -23.09 3.89 22.80
CA ILE A 82 -22.40 3.21 21.68
C ILE A 82 -21.73 4.25 20.76
N SER A 83 -22.43 5.35 20.42
CA SER A 83 -21.88 6.43 19.62
C SER A 83 -20.65 7.05 20.27
N LEU A 84 -20.68 7.27 21.59
CA LEU A 84 -19.53 7.77 22.35
C LEU A 84 -18.34 6.81 22.28
N ALA A 85 -18.57 5.51 22.46
CA ALA A 85 -17.53 4.48 22.36
C ALA A 85 -16.85 4.49 20.98
N ILE A 86 -17.65 4.59 19.90
CA ILE A 86 -17.13 4.73 18.53
C ILE A 86 -16.29 5.99 18.39
N THR A 87 -16.74 7.12 18.95
CA THR A 87 -16.01 8.39 18.92
C THR A 87 -14.64 8.28 19.58
N ILE A 88 -14.58 7.66 20.77
CA ILE A 88 -13.33 7.44 21.51
C ILE A 88 -12.39 6.54 20.70
N TYR A 89 -12.94 5.47 20.11
CA TYR A 89 -12.16 4.55 19.28
C TYR A 89 -11.58 5.26 18.04
N LEU A 90 -12.39 6.02 17.30
CA LEU A 90 -11.94 6.74 16.12
C LEU A 90 -10.82 7.73 16.44
N LYS A 91 -10.94 8.46 17.56
CA LYS A 91 -9.91 9.40 18.02
C LYS A 91 -8.62 8.69 18.46
N GLY A 92 -8.74 7.58 19.17
CA GLY A 92 -7.58 6.83 19.64
C GLY A 92 -6.86 6.03 18.55
N ALA A 93 -7.60 5.51 17.57
CA ALA A 93 -7.04 4.69 16.51
C ALA A 93 -6.34 5.50 15.40
N ASN A 94 -6.61 6.81 15.28
CA ASN A 94 -6.06 7.72 14.26
C ASN A 94 -6.07 7.11 12.86
N LEU A 95 -7.20 6.45 12.49
CA LEU A 95 -7.29 5.66 11.26
C LEU A 95 -7.02 6.49 10.00
N SER A 96 -7.50 7.75 9.97
CA SER A 96 -7.27 8.66 8.85
C SER A 96 -5.79 9.02 8.68
N GLU A 97 -5.10 9.33 9.78
CA GLU A 97 -3.68 9.64 9.77
C GLU A 97 -2.85 8.43 9.33
N ARG A 98 -3.19 7.23 9.85
CA ARG A 98 -2.54 5.98 9.43
C ARG A 98 -2.74 5.70 7.95
N ALA A 99 -3.94 5.93 7.41
CA ALA A 99 -4.22 5.80 5.99
C ALA A 99 -3.37 6.75 5.16
N ASN A 100 -3.27 8.02 5.58
CA ASN A 100 -2.45 9.02 4.91
C ASN A 100 -0.96 8.65 4.94
N CYS A 101 -0.44 8.16 6.08
CA CYS A 101 0.96 7.70 6.17
C CYS A 101 1.24 6.52 5.24
N HIS A 102 0.34 5.53 5.17
CA HIS A 102 0.46 4.42 4.22
C HIS A 102 0.39 4.89 2.76
N GLY A 103 -0.53 5.83 2.45
CA GLY A 103 -0.66 6.43 1.12
C GLY A 103 0.61 7.17 0.71
N ALA A 104 1.11 8.07 1.56
CA ALA A 104 2.34 8.81 1.30
C ALA A 104 3.56 7.89 1.10
N THR A 105 3.63 6.79 1.85
CA THR A 105 4.66 5.76 1.65
C THR A 105 4.52 5.10 0.29
N ALA A 106 3.29 4.74 -0.12
CA ALA A 106 3.04 4.16 -1.43
C ALA A 106 3.44 5.13 -2.56
N ASP A 107 3.07 6.41 -2.46
CA ASP A 107 3.43 7.43 -3.45
C ASP A 107 4.95 7.58 -3.58
N ALA A 108 5.69 7.61 -2.46
CA ALA A 108 7.14 7.67 -2.47
C ALA A 108 7.77 6.43 -3.14
N ILE A 109 7.24 5.23 -2.86
CA ILE A 109 7.68 3.98 -3.50
C ILE A 109 7.37 3.99 -5.00
N TRP A 110 6.22 4.56 -5.41
CA TRP A 110 5.84 4.66 -6.82
C TRP A 110 6.88 5.41 -7.66
N VAL A 111 7.43 6.50 -7.14
CA VAL A 111 8.49 7.27 -7.83
C VAL A 111 9.71 6.38 -8.11
N ILE A 112 10.15 5.59 -7.12
CA ILE A 112 11.30 4.70 -7.28
C ILE A 112 10.98 3.55 -8.26
N LEU A 113 9.75 3.02 -8.23
CA LEU A 113 9.31 2.02 -9.21
C LEU A 113 9.42 2.54 -10.65
N GLN A 114 8.99 3.78 -10.89
CA GLN A 114 9.16 4.41 -12.21
C GLN A 114 10.65 4.59 -12.55
N GLY A 115 11.48 4.95 -11.58
CA GLY A 115 12.93 5.03 -11.74
C GLY A 115 13.56 3.69 -12.15
N TYR A 116 13.19 2.59 -11.53
CA TYR A 116 13.65 1.26 -11.92
C TYR A 116 13.21 0.87 -13.32
N LEU A 117 11.95 1.17 -13.72
CA LEU A 117 11.47 0.91 -15.08
C LEU A 117 12.25 1.72 -16.10
N SER A 118 12.50 3.01 -15.84
CA SER A 118 13.30 3.87 -16.72
C SER A 118 14.74 3.33 -16.83
N LEU A 119 15.34 2.92 -15.71
CA LEU A 119 16.69 2.36 -15.71
C LEU A 119 16.78 1.07 -16.54
N LEU A 120 15.77 0.20 -16.47
CA LEU A 120 15.68 -1.02 -17.28
C LEU A 120 15.50 -0.68 -18.77
N ALA A 121 14.63 0.28 -19.10
CA ALA A 121 14.38 0.71 -20.48
C ALA A 121 15.61 1.29 -21.14
N ASP A 122 16.35 2.13 -20.40
CA ASP A 122 17.53 2.86 -20.89
C ASP A 122 18.84 2.10 -20.67
N SER A 123 18.79 0.87 -20.18
CA SER A 123 19.96 0.07 -19.77
C SER A 123 21.01 -0.09 -20.87
N ARG A 124 20.61 -0.09 -22.13
CA ARG A 124 21.52 -0.18 -23.29
C ARG A 124 22.29 1.13 -23.56
N SER A 125 21.84 2.25 -22.99
CA SER A 125 22.43 3.58 -23.18
C SER A 125 23.45 3.92 -22.09
N PHE A 126 23.52 3.14 -21.03
CA PHE A 126 24.39 3.35 -19.88
C PHE A 126 25.49 2.29 -19.79
N ASP A 127 26.64 2.67 -19.26
CA ASP A 127 27.65 1.69 -18.87
C ASP A 127 27.24 0.96 -17.55
N LEU A 128 27.93 -0.15 -17.26
CA LEU A 128 27.63 -0.96 -16.07
C LEU A 128 27.87 -0.19 -14.75
N ALA A 129 28.84 0.72 -14.72
CA ALA A 129 29.14 1.51 -13.54
C ALA A 129 28.02 2.52 -13.25
N GLU A 130 27.50 3.17 -14.28
CA GLU A 130 26.34 4.08 -14.19
C GLU A 130 25.08 3.34 -13.72
N ILE A 131 24.77 2.16 -14.30
CA ILE A 131 23.63 1.34 -13.90
C ILE A 131 23.72 0.95 -12.42
N ARG A 132 24.91 0.54 -11.95
CA ARG A 132 25.16 0.21 -10.55
C ARG A 132 24.96 1.42 -9.63
N SER A 133 25.50 2.56 -10.02
CA SER A 133 25.38 3.80 -9.25
C SER A 133 23.91 4.20 -9.05
N ARG A 134 23.10 4.14 -10.12
CA ARG A 134 21.67 4.45 -10.08
C ARG A 134 20.89 3.44 -9.23
N ARG A 135 21.15 2.14 -9.41
CA ARG A 135 20.56 1.09 -8.57
C ARG A 135 20.86 1.33 -7.08
N ASP A 136 22.11 1.62 -6.73
CA ASP A 136 22.54 1.85 -5.35
C ASP A 136 21.88 3.10 -4.75
N SER A 137 21.66 4.14 -5.57
CA SER A 137 20.88 5.32 -5.17
C SER A 137 19.45 4.95 -4.83
N PHE A 138 18.75 4.22 -5.72
CA PHE A 138 17.39 3.78 -5.46
C PHE A 138 17.29 2.88 -4.23
N GLN A 139 18.25 1.99 -4.00
CA GLN A 139 18.26 1.14 -2.80
C GLN A 139 18.40 1.96 -1.52
N LYS A 140 19.23 3.02 -1.50
CA LYS A 140 19.34 3.94 -0.37
C LYS A 140 18.05 4.70 -0.12
N GLU A 141 17.38 5.16 -1.19
CA GLU A 141 16.08 5.83 -1.08
C GLU A 141 15.01 4.89 -0.52
N VAL A 142 14.92 3.65 -1.03
CA VAL A 142 14.02 2.62 -0.48
C VAL A 142 14.30 2.37 1.00
N ALA A 143 15.56 2.24 1.41
CA ALA A 143 15.92 2.07 2.81
C ALA A 143 15.47 3.26 3.67
N SER A 144 15.62 4.49 3.18
CA SER A 144 15.16 5.70 3.86
C SER A 144 13.63 5.76 4.01
N ILE A 145 12.89 5.36 2.97
CA ILE A 145 11.43 5.28 2.99
C ILE A 145 10.99 4.21 4.01
N ASN A 146 11.56 3.01 3.93
CA ASN A 146 11.20 1.91 4.81
C ASN A 146 11.45 2.23 6.29
N ALA A 147 12.51 2.97 6.61
CA ALA A 147 12.82 3.41 7.98
C ALA A 147 11.76 4.33 8.58
N LYS A 148 11.01 5.04 7.74
CA LYS A 148 9.95 5.99 8.15
C LYS A 148 8.53 5.42 7.93
N SER A 149 8.42 4.29 7.25
CA SER A 149 7.14 3.71 6.86
C SER A 149 6.43 3.08 8.04
N PRO A 150 5.11 3.23 8.13
CA PRO A 150 4.33 2.53 9.14
C PRO A 150 4.38 1.02 8.89
N MET A 151 4.40 0.26 9.98
CA MET A 151 4.37 -1.20 9.91
C MET A 151 3.05 -1.69 9.29
N THR A 152 3.16 -2.54 8.28
CA THR A 152 2.02 -3.21 7.68
C THR A 152 1.65 -4.46 8.47
N ASN A 153 0.36 -4.80 8.50
CA ASN A 153 -0.09 -6.01 9.15
C ASN A 153 -0.09 -7.21 8.18
N PRO A 154 -0.01 -8.47 8.69
CA PRO A 154 -0.02 -9.67 7.84
C PRO A 154 -1.26 -9.79 6.94
N LYS A 155 -2.40 -9.21 7.34
CA LYS A 155 -3.64 -9.21 6.55
C LYS A 155 -3.54 -8.30 5.32
N ALA A 156 -2.86 -7.15 5.43
CA ALA A 156 -2.61 -6.28 4.28
C ALA A 156 -1.67 -6.97 3.29
N TYR A 157 -0.63 -7.64 3.78
CA TYR A 157 0.28 -8.42 2.94
C TYR A 157 -0.42 -9.58 2.22
N SER A 158 -1.26 -10.38 2.91
CA SER A 158 -1.98 -11.48 2.25
C SER A 158 -2.97 -10.98 1.19
N LYS A 159 -3.69 -9.88 1.45
CA LYS A 159 -4.57 -9.26 0.45
C LYS A 159 -3.79 -8.70 -0.75
N ALA A 160 -2.66 -8.04 -0.50
CA ALA A 160 -1.79 -7.58 -1.57
C ALA A 160 -1.28 -8.75 -2.42
N ARG A 161 -0.85 -9.83 -1.75
CA ARG A 161 -0.41 -11.06 -2.40
C ARG A 161 -1.52 -11.74 -3.22
N GLU A 162 -2.74 -11.80 -2.69
CA GLU A 162 -3.90 -12.31 -3.44
C GLU A 162 -4.22 -11.44 -4.66
N SER A 163 -4.19 -10.12 -4.51
CA SER A 163 -4.40 -9.17 -5.60
C SER A 163 -3.32 -9.30 -6.69
N ILE A 164 -2.09 -9.57 -6.32
CA ILE A 164 -0.99 -9.82 -7.25
C ILE A 164 -1.09 -11.24 -7.82
N LYS A 165 -1.47 -12.25 -7.02
CA LYS A 165 -1.70 -13.64 -7.45
C LYS A 165 -2.92 -13.84 -8.35
N ALA A 166 -3.91 -12.97 -8.29
CA ALA A 166 -4.96 -12.92 -9.30
C ALA A 166 -4.39 -12.66 -10.72
N GLY A 167 -3.12 -12.24 -10.80
CA GLY A 167 -2.28 -12.18 -11.99
C GLY A 167 -1.11 -13.18 -11.99
N ASN A 168 -1.10 -14.24 -11.15
CA ASN A 168 -0.05 -15.28 -11.07
C ASN A 168 1.38 -14.76 -10.86
N CYS A 169 1.60 -13.90 -9.86
CA CYS A 169 2.92 -13.31 -9.59
C CYS A 169 3.65 -14.00 -8.43
N GLY A 170 4.49 -14.95 -8.68
CA GLY A 170 5.62 -15.35 -7.84
C GLY A 170 6.93 -14.90 -8.51
N PHE A 171 8.07 -14.96 -7.82
CA PHE A 171 9.33 -14.41 -8.37
C PHE A 171 10.19 -15.41 -9.13
N SER A 172 9.60 -16.34 -9.86
CA SER A 172 10.36 -17.08 -10.86
C SER A 172 10.76 -16.16 -12.03
N PRO A 173 11.77 -16.47 -12.83
CA PRO A 173 12.10 -15.68 -14.03
C PRO A 173 10.88 -15.44 -14.93
N VAL A 174 9.98 -16.42 -15.03
CA VAL A 174 8.72 -16.31 -15.76
C VAL A 174 7.77 -15.28 -15.13
N GLU A 175 7.80 -15.11 -13.84
CA GLU A 175 6.94 -14.19 -13.10
C GLU A 175 7.48 -12.77 -13.09
N ILE A 176 8.80 -12.59 -13.06
CA ILE A 176 9.43 -11.27 -13.33
C ILE A 176 9.07 -10.83 -14.76
N GLU A 177 9.13 -11.75 -15.72
CA GLU A 177 8.73 -11.51 -17.11
C GLU A 177 7.25 -11.09 -17.21
N GLN A 178 6.36 -11.64 -16.39
CA GLN A 178 4.93 -11.26 -16.37
C GLN A 178 4.67 -9.90 -15.70
N ILE A 179 5.47 -9.53 -14.70
CA ILE A 179 5.36 -8.25 -13.99
C ILE A 179 5.91 -7.10 -14.83
N LEU A 180 6.95 -7.35 -15.61
CA LEU A 180 7.54 -6.33 -16.47
C LEU A 180 6.58 -5.97 -17.63
N PRO A 181 6.53 -4.68 -18.02
CA PRO A 181 5.88 -4.27 -19.24
C PRO A 181 6.38 -5.08 -20.44
N VAL A 182 5.46 -5.40 -21.38
CA VAL A 182 5.74 -6.32 -22.51
C VAL A 182 7.02 -5.95 -23.26
N GLY A 183 7.28 -4.65 -23.45
CA GLY A 183 8.48 -4.16 -24.15
C GLY A 183 9.80 -4.32 -23.38
N LEU A 184 9.78 -4.68 -22.10
CA LEU A 184 10.98 -4.88 -21.27
C LEU A 184 11.25 -6.36 -20.95
N ARG A 185 10.37 -7.27 -21.36
CA ARG A 185 10.50 -8.71 -21.07
C ARG A 185 11.70 -9.35 -21.74
N ASP A 186 12.08 -8.86 -22.91
CA ASP A 186 13.22 -9.37 -23.66
C ASP A 186 14.58 -9.05 -23.02
N LEU A 187 14.62 -8.12 -22.03
CA LEU A 187 15.85 -7.81 -21.29
C LEU A 187 16.18 -8.89 -20.23
N VAL A 188 15.23 -9.71 -19.85
CA VAL A 188 15.34 -10.72 -18.79
C VAL A 188 15.35 -12.15 -19.35
N ARG A 189 15.10 -12.34 -20.66
CA ARG A 189 15.26 -13.58 -21.40
C ARG A 189 16.70 -13.77 -21.83
#